data_75581c0c5120b7a670aa6a16150a9340
#
_entry.id   75581c0c5120b7a670aa6a16150a9340
#
_cell.length_a   1.000
_cell.length_b   1.000
_cell.length_c   1.000
_cell.angle_alpha   90.00
_cell.angle_beta   90.00
_cell.angle_gamma   90.00
#
_symmetry.space_group_name_H-M   'P 1'
#
loop_
_entity.id
_entity.type
_entity.pdbx_description
1 polymer ?
#
loop_
_entity_poly.entity_id
_entity_poly.type
_entity_poly.pdbx_seq_one_letter_code
_entity_poly.pdbx_strand_id
1 'polypeptide(L)'
;MRRQAGATLPGMRRALLIVGKAPVPGQTKTRLVPPLSPEEAADLYRGFLLDCVSLGLDLGWERVSVVHPAWSGQLLAELLPPRVTLVEQSGHGLGDALSSAFEGHLADGFDRVVLIGSDNPTLSRRPIREACDALNDHDLSIGPTVDGGWYLIGMRAAHLGVFENIEWSTPRVYAQTMAGALGLGLRVHAVHEWYDVDEPPDLERLRGDLLSLPSGVAPNTRVALDRLSMTAVSH
;
A
#
# COMPACT_ATOMS: atom_id res chain seq x y z
N MET A 1 -19.86 43.08 24.96
CA MET A 1 -19.66 42.37 23.68
C MET A 1 -18.59 41.30 23.84
N ARG A 2 -18.94 40.07 24.06
CA ARG A 2 -17.98 38.95 24.10
C ARG A 2 -17.75 38.51 22.66
N ARG A 3 -16.49 38.61 22.17
CA ARG A 3 -16.05 38.03 20.89
C ARG A 3 -16.16 36.49 21.03
N GLN A 4 -17.05 35.91 20.25
CA GLN A 4 -17.04 34.45 20.03
C GLN A 4 -15.69 34.07 19.39
N ALA A 5 -14.93 33.23 20.09
CA ALA A 5 -13.78 32.59 19.52
C ALA A 5 -14.25 31.76 18.32
N GLY A 6 -13.75 32.12 17.15
CA GLY A 6 -14.06 31.38 15.91
C GLY A 6 -13.67 29.91 16.08
N ALA A 7 -14.63 29.03 15.93
CA ALA A 7 -14.37 27.61 15.81
C ALA A 7 -13.47 27.43 14.58
N THR A 8 -12.21 27.05 14.80
CA THR A 8 -11.33 26.60 13.74
C THR A 8 -12.01 25.37 13.12
N LEU A 9 -12.35 25.47 11.84
CA LEU A 9 -12.86 24.28 11.12
C LEU A 9 -11.85 23.15 11.32
N PRO A 10 -12.26 21.96 11.70
CA PRO A 10 -11.36 20.84 11.84
C PRO A 10 -10.63 20.66 10.50
N GLY A 11 -9.29 20.63 10.55
CA GLY A 11 -8.48 20.37 9.37
C GLY A 11 -8.88 19.03 8.76
N MET A 12 -8.82 18.91 7.44
CA MET A 12 -9.09 17.67 6.71
C MET A 12 -8.28 16.51 7.30
N ARG A 13 -8.95 15.44 7.69
CA ARG A 13 -8.34 14.23 8.25
C ARG A 13 -8.06 13.21 7.15
N ARG A 14 -6.82 12.75 7.07
CA ARG A 14 -6.36 11.81 6.03
C ARG A 14 -5.78 10.56 6.67
N ALA A 15 -6.05 9.41 6.06
CA ALA A 15 -5.45 8.14 6.45
C ALA A 15 -4.75 7.47 5.27
N LEU A 16 -3.60 6.85 5.54
CA LEU A 16 -2.97 5.91 4.63
C LEU A 16 -3.19 4.50 5.16
N LEU A 17 -3.70 3.62 4.31
CA LEU A 17 -3.76 2.19 4.50
C LEU A 17 -2.64 1.53 3.71
N ILE A 18 -1.97 0.55 4.28
CA ILE A 18 -0.95 -0.28 3.63
C ILE A 18 -1.42 -1.73 3.73
N VAL A 19 -1.71 -2.37 2.61
CA VAL A 19 -2.02 -3.81 2.62
C VAL A 19 -0.72 -4.58 2.73
N GLY A 20 -0.59 -5.36 3.80
CA GLY A 20 0.63 -6.11 4.05
C GLY A 20 0.43 -7.27 5.01
N LYS A 21 1.44 -8.07 5.19
CA LYS A 21 1.46 -9.22 6.11
C LYS A 21 2.81 -9.34 6.81
N ALA A 22 2.90 -10.16 7.83
CA ALA A 22 4.17 -10.42 8.49
C ALA A 22 5.16 -11.11 7.52
N PRO A 23 6.45 -10.72 7.54
CA PRO A 23 7.48 -11.31 6.68
C PRO A 23 7.89 -12.70 7.20
N VAL A 24 7.11 -13.72 6.85
CA VAL A 24 7.32 -15.11 7.28
C VAL A 24 7.84 -15.95 6.11
N PRO A 25 8.97 -16.69 6.26
CA PRO A 25 9.49 -17.58 5.25
C PRO A 25 8.43 -18.54 4.69
N GLY A 26 8.39 -18.71 3.38
CA GLY A 26 7.41 -19.56 2.69
C GLY A 26 5.99 -18.98 2.60
N GLN A 27 5.69 -17.83 3.23
CA GLN A 27 4.37 -17.17 3.16
C GLN A 27 4.40 -15.81 2.46
N THR A 28 5.60 -15.27 2.22
CA THR A 28 5.80 -13.97 1.56
C THR A 28 6.73 -14.10 0.38
N LYS A 29 6.41 -13.39 -0.71
CA LYS A 29 7.23 -13.34 -1.94
C LYS A 29 7.64 -14.73 -2.47
N THR A 30 6.72 -15.69 -2.40
CA THR A 30 6.97 -17.07 -2.82
C THR A 30 7.30 -17.21 -4.30
N ARG A 31 6.90 -16.25 -5.14
CA ARG A 31 7.26 -16.21 -6.57
C ARG A 31 8.72 -15.79 -6.81
N LEU A 32 9.38 -15.23 -5.79
CA LEU A 32 10.83 -14.97 -5.83
C LEU A 32 11.66 -16.20 -5.44
N VAL A 33 11.03 -17.32 -5.12
CA VAL A 33 11.66 -18.60 -4.74
C VAL A 33 11.43 -19.63 -5.85
N PRO A 34 12.44 -20.06 -6.63
CA PRO A 34 13.78 -19.50 -6.75
C PRO A 34 13.77 -18.13 -7.48
N PRO A 35 14.85 -17.34 -7.51
CA PRO A 35 16.22 -17.69 -7.08
C PRO A 35 16.52 -17.50 -5.60
N LEU A 36 15.65 -16.81 -4.85
CA LEU A 36 15.88 -16.61 -3.41
C LEU A 36 15.48 -17.85 -2.61
N SER A 37 16.07 -18.03 -1.43
CA SER A 37 15.51 -18.91 -0.41
C SER A 37 14.23 -18.31 0.20
N PRO A 38 13.40 -19.12 0.88
CA PRO A 38 12.23 -18.58 1.60
C PRO A 38 12.60 -17.53 2.66
N GLU A 39 13.73 -17.70 3.34
CA GLU A 39 14.26 -16.79 4.35
C GLU A 39 14.69 -15.46 3.72
N GLU A 40 15.41 -15.53 2.60
CA GLU A 40 15.83 -14.36 1.84
C GLU A 40 14.65 -13.57 1.27
N ALA A 41 13.66 -14.26 0.74
CA ALA A 41 12.44 -13.63 0.25
C ALA A 41 11.65 -12.93 1.36
N ALA A 42 11.61 -13.52 2.57
CA ALA A 42 10.97 -12.91 3.73
C ALA A 42 11.76 -11.70 4.25
N ASP A 43 13.11 -11.76 4.32
CA ASP A 43 13.95 -10.61 4.74
C ASP A 43 13.85 -9.45 3.73
N LEU A 44 13.80 -9.75 2.44
CA LEU A 44 13.58 -8.75 1.41
C LEU A 44 12.20 -8.07 1.57
N TYR A 45 11.15 -8.85 1.73
CA TYR A 45 9.80 -8.31 1.96
C TYR A 45 9.68 -7.51 3.26
N ARG A 46 10.42 -7.91 4.29
CA ARG A 46 10.54 -7.12 5.52
C ARG A 46 11.06 -5.71 5.20
N GLY A 47 12.07 -5.60 4.33
CA GLY A 47 12.58 -4.32 3.84
C GLY A 47 11.48 -3.51 3.14
N PHE A 48 10.74 -4.13 2.22
CA PHE A 48 9.65 -3.47 1.49
C PHE A 48 8.59 -2.89 2.43
N LEU A 49 8.10 -3.71 3.36
CA LEU A 49 7.08 -3.29 4.32
C LEU A 49 7.55 -2.12 5.20
N LEU A 50 8.79 -2.18 5.70
CA LEU A 50 9.35 -1.12 6.53
C LEU A 50 9.54 0.20 5.74
N ASP A 51 9.93 0.11 4.47
CA ASP A 51 10.08 1.29 3.61
C ASP A 51 8.71 1.90 3.27
N CYS A 52 7.69 1.10 2.96
CA CYS A 52 6.32 1.57 2.75
C CYS A 52 5.73 2.21 4.02
N VAL A 53 5.95 1.62 5.19
CA VAL A 53 5.51 2.19 6.47
C VAL A 53 6.22 3.51 6.75
N SER A 54 7.53 3.58 6.55
CA SER A 54 8.31 4.81 6.72
C SER A 54 7.83 5.91 5.77
N LEU A 55 7.59 5.58 4.51
CA LEU A 55 6.99 6.48 3.52
C LEU A 55 5.65 7.04 3.99
N GLY A 56 4.77 6.16 4.51
CA GLY A 56 3.47 6.54 5.03
C GLY A 56 3.58 7.51 6.22
N LEU A 57 4.45 7.20 7.17
CA LEU A 57 4.67 8.05 8.34
C LEU A 57 5.24 9.43 7.97
N ASP A 58 6.05 9.51 6.92
CA ASP A 58 6.62 10.74 6.38
C ASP A 58 5.62 11.63 5.62
N LEU A 59 4.41 11.12 5.31
CA LEU A 59 3.33 11.96 4.79
C LEU A 59 2.86 13.00 5.82
N GLY A 60 2.99 12.69 7.10
CA GLY A 60 2.49 13.52 8.19
C GLY A 60 0.96 13.54 8.29
N TRP A 61 0.30 12.47 7.81
CA TRP A 61 -1.16 12.30 7.91
C TRP A 61 -1.57 11.80 9.29
N GLU A 62 -2.85 11.99 9.62
CA GLU A 62 -3.39 11.73 10.95
C GLU A 62 -3.36 10.24 11.33
N ARG A 63 -3.37 9.34 10.35
CA ARG A 63 -3.28 7.89 10.59
C ARG A 63 -2.51 7.17 9.48
N VAL A 64 -1.68 6.23 9.88
CA VAL A 64 -1.10 5.18 9.02
C VAL A 64 -1.51 3.85 9.60
N SER A 65 -2.17 3.02 8.79
CA SER A 65 -2.65 1.70 9.20
C SER A 65 -2.07 0.61 8.30
N VAL A 66 -1.77 -0.55 8.88
CA VAL A 66 -1.45 -1.76 8.10
C VAL A 66 -2.63 -2.72 8.18
N VAL A 67 -3.22 -3.02 7.02
CA VAL A 67 -4.33 -3.97 6.86
C VAL A 67 -3.73 -5.35 6.62
N HIS A 68 -3.97 -6.29 7.53
CA HIS A 68 -3.22 -7.54 7.58
C HIS A 68 -4.12 -8.77 7.87
N PRO A 69 -3.75 -9.98 7.42
CA PRO A 69 -4.45 -11.20 7.81
C PRO A 69 -4.26 -11.50 9.30
N ALA A 70 -5.26 -12.14 9.93
CA ALA A 70 -5.32 -12.40 11.37
C ALA A 70 -4.02 -12.98 11.97
N TRP A 71 -3.40 -13.95 11.27
CA TRP A 71 -2.16 -14.60 11.72
C TRP A 71 -0.95 -13.67 11.80
N SER A 72 -0.99 -12.52 11.13
CA SER A 72 0.13 -11.56 11.07
C SER A 72 0.18 -10.58 12.24
N GLY A 73 -0.93 -10.37 12.96
CA GLY A 73 -1.11 -9.25 13.88
C GLY A 73 -0.03 -9.13 14.94
N GLN A 74 0.26 -10.22 15.66
CA GLN A 74 1.29 -10.20 16.70
C GLN A 74 2.69 -9.92 16.15
N LEU A 75 3.06 -10.58 15.05
CA LEU A 75 4.37 -10.41 14.42
C LEU A 75 4.57 -8.97 13.90
N LEU A 76 3.51 -8.37 13.37
CA LEU A 76 3.53 -6.98 12.91
C LEU A 76 3.61 -6.00 14.09
N ALA A 77 2.95 -6.28 15.21
CA ALA A 77 3.04 -5.46 16.42
C ALA A 77 4.47 -5.42 17.00
N GLU A 78 5.21 -6.52 16.88
CA GLU A 78 6.63 -6.59 17.29
C GLU A 78 7.57 -5.90 16.29
N LEU A 79 7.19 -5.86 15.00
CA LEU A 79 8.02 -5.34 13.92
C LEU A 79 7.85 -3.83 13.70
N LEU A 80 6.62 -3.32 13.81
CA LEU A 80 6.26 -1.98 13.36
C LEU A 80 6.26 -0.96 14.50
N PRO A 81 6.52 0.34 14.20
CA PRO A 81 6.44 1.38 15.22
C PRO A 81 5.06 1.46 15.88
N PRO A 82 4.94 1.73 17.21
CA PRO A 82 3.66 1.77 17.94
C PRO A 82 2.65 2.79 17.40
N ARG A 83 3.09 3.76 16.62
CA ARG A 83 2.23 4.78 15.98
C ARG A 83 1.51 4.28 14.72
N VAL A 84 1.82 3.06 14.27
CA VAL A 84 1.11 2.40 13.17
C VAL A 84 -0.07 1.64 13.74
N THR A 85 -1.26 1.87 13.19
CA THR A 85 -2.47 1.14 13.57
C THR A 85 -2.50 -0.19 12.81
N LEU A 86 -2.72 -1.29 13.52
CA LEU A 86 -2.94 -2.60 12.90
C LEU A 86 -4.44 -2.82 12.72
N VAL A 87 -4.84 -3.21 11.51
CA VAL A 87 -6.24 -3.47 11.14
C VAL A 87 -6.32 -4.88 10.58
N GLU A 88 -6.98 -5.75 11.31
CA GLU A 88 -7.18 -7.12 10.85
C GLU A 88 -8.15 -7.16 9.66
N GLN A 89 -7.80 -7.94 8.64
CA GLN A 89 -8.67 -8.20 7.51
C GLN A 89 -9.94 -8.91 7.96
N SER A 90 -11.09 -8.44 7.51
CA SER A 90 -12.40 -9.03 7.80
C SER A 90 -13.12 -9.44 6.52
N GLY A 91 -14.07 -10.38 6.64
CA GLY A 91 -14.83 -10.89 5.50
C GLY A 91 -14.17 -12.07 4.78
N HIS A 92 -14.63 -12.34 3.58
CA HIS A 92 -14.22 -13.49 2.77
C HIS A 92 -13.38 -13.03 1.57
N GLY A 93 -12.07 -12.90 1.78
CA GLY A 93 -11.14 -12.53 0.72
C GLY A 93 -10.75 -11.07 0.69
N LEU A 94 -9.93 -10.71 -0.32
CA LEU A 94 -9.30 -9.40 -0.40
C LEU A 94 -10.33 -8.26 -0.57
N GLY A 95 -11.34 -8.45 -1.42
CA GLY A 95 -12.37 -7.42 -1.67
C GLY A 95 -13.10 -6.99 -0.40
N ASP A 96 -13.56 -7.95 0.41
CA ASP A 96 -14.23 -7.67 1.69
C ASP A 96 -13.28 -6.98 2.68
N ALA A 97 -12.04 -7.44 2.75
CA ALA A 97 -11.04 -6.87 3.63
C ALA A 97 -10.75 -5.40 3.29
N LEU A 98 -10.64 -5.07 2.00
CA LEU A 98 -10.47 -3.69 1.52
C LEU A 98 -11.69 -2.84 1.82
N SER A 99 -12.89 -3.37 1.51
CA SER A 99 -14.17 -2.70 1.79
C SER A 99 -14.29 -2.33 3.28
N SER A 100 -14.07 -3.30 4.16
CA SER A 100 -14.12 -3.10 5.60
C SER A 100 -13.09 -2.09 6.11
N ALA A 101 -11.87 -2.11 5.57
CA ALA A 101 -10.82 -1.18 5.96
C ALA A 101 -11.17 0.27 5.55
N PHE A 102 -11.70 0.48 4.35
CA PHE A 102 -12.17 1.79 3.91
C PHE A 102 -13.36 2.27 4.74
N GLU A 103 -14.39 1.43 4.89
CA GLU A 103 -15.58 1.76 5.65
C GLU A 103 -15.25 2.16 7.10
N GLY A 104 -14.42 1.37 7.78
CA GLY A 104 -14.00 1.65 9.16
C GLY A 104 -13.30 3.00 9.29
N HIS A 105 -12.36 3.32 8.40
CA HIS A 105 -11.65 4.60 8.47
C HIS A 105 -12.55 5.80 8.13
N LEU A 106 -13.41 5.67 7.13
CA LEU A 106 -14.38 6.72 6.79
C LEU A 106 -15.39 6.93 7.92
N ALA A 107 -15.87 5.85 8.57
CA ALA A 107 -16.73 5.92 9.75
C ALA A 107 -16.05 6.56 10.96
N ASP A 108 -14.72 6.38 11.13
CA ASP A 108 -13.87 7.05 12.12
C ASP A 108 -13.70 8.57 11.85
N GLY A 109 -14.31 9.08 10.77
CA GLY A 109 -14.30 10.50 10.42
C GLY A 109 -13.04 10.95 9.69
N PHE A 110 -12.37 10.07 8.95
CA PHE A 110 -11.36 10.47 7.96
C PHE A 110 -12.06 10.95 6.70
N ASP A 111 -11.68 12.14 6.22
CA ASP A 111 -12.26 12.76 5.02
C ASP A 111 -11.74 12.12 3.73
N ARG A 112 -10.52 11.57 3.80
CA ARG A 112 -9.84 10.90 2.68
C ARG A 112 -9.01 9.74 3.17
N VAL A 113 -9.18 8.63 2.50
CA VAL A 113 -8.45 7.40 2.75
C VAL A 113 -7.76 6.97 1.47
N VAL A 114 -6.46 6.80 1.51
CA VAL A 114 -5.66 6.25 0.40
C VAL A 114 -5.07 4.93 0.85
N LEU A 115 -5.13 3.93 -0.01
CA LEU A 115 -4.59 2.61 0.23
C LEU A 115 -3.49 2.34 -0.79
N ILE A 116 -2.38 1.73 -0.34
CA ILE A 116 -1.29 1.23 -1.18
C ILE A 116 -0.96 -0.24 -0.84
N GLY A 117 -0.34 -0.93 -1.78
CA GLY A 117 0.34 -2.20 -1.51
C GLY A 117 1.63 -2.02 -0.71
N SER A 118 2.16 -3.10 -0.17
CA SER A 118 3.48 -3.15 0.48
C SER A 118 4.60 -3.64 -0.44
N ASP A 119 4.30 -3.82 -1.72
CA ASP A 119 5.18 -4.45 -2.71
C ASP A 119 5.94 -3.43 -3.59
N ASN A 120 5.83 -2.14 -3.25
CA ASN A 120 6.38 -1.00 -4.00
C ASN A 120 7.40 -0.21 -3.18
N PRO A 121 8.57 -0.76 -2.84
CA PRO A 121 9.52 -0.13 -1.91
C PRO A 121 10.10 1.19 -2.43
N THR A 122 10.10 1.42 -3.74
CA THR A 122 10.59 2.65 -4.38
C THR A 122 9.50 3.70 -4.62
N LEU A 123 8.26 3.44 -4.19
CA LEU A 123 7.17 4.39 -4.33
C LEU A 123 7.51 5.69 -3.57
N SER A 124 7.22 6.82 -4.18
CA SER A 124 7.43 8.14 -3.56
C SER A 124 6.14 8.70 -2.95
N ARG A 125 6.27 9.77 -2.18
CA ARG A 125 5.11 10.47 -1.60
C ARG A 125 4.24 11.18 -2.64
N ARG A 126 4.78 11.46 -3.83
CA ARG A 126 4.10 12.26 -4.85
C ARG A 126 2.81 11.60 -5.33
N PRO A 127 2.78 10.35 -5.83
CA PRO A 127 1.55 9.71 -6.29
C PRO A 127 0.52 9.55 -5.16
N ILE A 128 0.94 9.32 -3.92
CA ILE A 128 0.02 9.19 -2.77
C ILE A 128 -0.65 10.54 -2.48
N ARG A 129 0.11 11.63 -2.51
CA ARG A 129 -0.43 12.99 -2.34
C ARG A 129 -1.34 13.38 -3.51
N GLU A 130 -0.93 13.10 -4.75
CA GLU A 130 -1.71 13.33 -5.96
C GLU A 130 -3.08 12.62 -5.87
N ALA A 131 -3.07 11.33 -5.51
CA ALA A 131 -4.30 10.56 -5.32
C ALA A 131 -5.22 11.17 -4.25
N CYS A 132 -4.66 11.58 -3.12
CA CYS A 132 -5.39 12.22 -2.04
C CYS A 132 -5.96 13.58 -2.48
N ASP A 133 -5.19 14.39 -3.18
CA ASP A 133 -5.58 15.73 -3.61
C ASP A 133 -6.66 15.67 -4.71
N ALA A 134 -6.57 14.68 -5.61
CA ALA A 134 -7.57 14.44 -6.64
C ALA A 134 -8.99 14.19 -6.08
N LEU A 135 -9.09 13.68 -4.85
CA LEU A 135 -10.36 13.48 -4.16
C LEU A 135 -11.09 14.80 -3.78
N ASN A 136 -10.51 15.97 -4.06
CA ASN A 136 -11.25 17.25 -4.02
C ASN A 136 -12.38 17.25 -5.05
N ASP A 137 -12.09 16.77 -6.26
CA ASP A 137 -12.97 16.88 -7.43
C ASP A 137 -13.42 15.52 -7.97
N HIS A 138 -12.82 14.42 -7.49
CA HIS A 138 -13.12 13.05 -7.90
C HIS A 138 -13.63 12.23 -6.70
N ASP A 139 -14.30 11.14 -7.00
CA ASP A 139 -14.90 10.25 -6.00
C ASP A 139 -13.94 9.10 -5.67
N LEU A 140 -13.08 8.75 -6.63
CA LEU A 140 -12.07 7.72 -6.55
C LEU A 140 -10.79 8.17 -7.23
N SER A 141 -9.64 7.79 -6.69
CA SER A 141 -8.33 7.86 -7.35
C SER A 141 -7.73 6.47 -7.43
N ILE A 142 -7.03 6.13 -8.52
CA ILE A 142 -6.47 4.79 -8.72
C ILE A 142 -5.15 4.89 -9.49
N GLY A 143 -4.14 4.12 -9.04
CA GLY A 143 -2.83 4.00 -9.69
C GLY A 143 -2.63 2.59 -10.23
N PRO A 144 -2.60 2.38 -11.57
CA PRO A 144 -2.44 1.06 -12.15
C PRO A 144 -1.03 0.50 -11.97
N THR A 145 -0.91 -0.83 -12.06
CA THR A 145 0.36 -1.53 -12.19
C THR A 145 0.54 -2.12 -13.59
N VAL A 146 1.79 -2.30 -14.00
CA VAL A 146 2.15 -2.82 -15.34
C VAL A 146 1.62 -4.24 -15.60
N ASP A 147 1.34 -5.01 -14.54
CA ASP A 147 0.79 -6.36 -14.60
C ASP A 147 -0.74 -6.43 -14.72
N GLY A 148 -1.42 -5.26 -14.77
CA GLY A 148 -2.88 -5.14 -14.87
C GLY A 148 -3.61 -5.08 -13.53
N GLY A 149 -2.88 -4.99 -12.41
CA GLY A 149 -3.38 -4.66 -11.09
C GLY A 149 -3.45 -3.15 -10.84
N TRP A 150 -3.48 -2.79 -9.58
CA TRP A 150 -3.28 -1.41 -9.11
C TRP A 150 -2.50 -1.41 -7.79
N TYR A 151 -1.58 -0.46 -7.64
CA TYR A 151 -0.76 -0.29 -6.44
C TYR A 151 -1.36 0.70 -5.44
N LEU A 152 -2.33 1.51 -5.89
CA LEU A 152 -2.92 2.57 -5.12
C LEU A 152 -4.40 2.73 -5.46
N ILE A 153 -5.23 2.93 -4.42
CA ILE A 153 -6.62 3.37 -4.57
C ILE A 153 -6.98 4.34 -3.44
N GLY A 154 -7.72 5.41 -3.75
CA GLY A 154 -8.16 6.41 -2.79
C GLY A 154 -9.63 6.70 -2.89
N MET A 155 -10.28 6.98 -1.75
CA MET A 155 -11.71 7.31 -1.64
C MET A 155 -11.96 8.39 -0.58
N ARG A 156 -13.03 9.17 -0.79
CA ARG A 156 -13.59 10.13 0.18
C ARG A 156 -14.96 9.73 0.73
N ALA A 157 -15.55 8.70 0.19
CA ALA A 157 -16.77 8.06 0.64
C ALA A 157 -16.69 6.55 0.36
N ALA A 158 -17.50 5.77 1.06
CA ALA A 158 -17.49 4.31 0.95
C ALA A 158 -18.17 3.84 -0.35
N HIS A 159 -17.43 3.81 -1.45
CA HIS A 159 -17.85 3.26 -2.74
C HIS A 159 -17.47 1.79 -2.87
N LEU A 160 -17.94 0.95 -1.93
CA LEU A 160 -17.46 -0.43 -1.76
C LEU A 160 -17.75 -1.35 -2.95
N GLY A 161 -18.79 -1.04 -3.75
CA GLY A 161 -19.12 -1.77 -4.98
C GLY A 161 -17.98 -1.81 -6.02
N VAL A 162 -16.95 -0.96 -5.89
CA VAL A 162 -15.76 -1.02 -6.77
C VAL A 162 -14.90 -2.25 -6.53
N PHE A 163 -15.08 -2.95 -5.42
CA PHE A 163 -14.36 -4.19 -5.08
C PHE A 163 -15.19 -5.45 -5.35
N GLU A 164 -16.43 -5.29 -5.83
CA GLU A 164 -17.29 -6.41 -6.16
C GLU A 164 -16.96 -7.00 -7.54
N ASN A 165 -17.10 -8.32 -7.67
CA ASN A 165 -16.87 -9.05 -8.91
C ASN A 165 -15.47 -8.88 -9.51
N ILE A 166 -14.45 -8.66 -8.65
CA ILE A 166 -13.06 -8.58 -9.04
C ILE A 166 -12.42 -9.97 -9.02
N GLU A 167 -11.81 -10.34 -10.12
CA GLU A 167 -10.99 -11.55 -10.21
C GLU A 167 -9.58 -11.25 -9.68
N TRP A 168 -9.45 -11.25 -8.37
CA TRP A 168 -8.20 -10.92 -7.69
C TRP A 168 -7.03 -11.81 -8.16
N SER A 169 -5.82 -11.25 -8.14
CA SER A 169 -4.59 -11.91 -8.60
C SER A 169 -4.58 -12.24 -10.10
N THR A 170 -5.30 -11.48 -10.92
CA THR A 170 -5.28 -11.56 -12.39
C THR A 170 -4.95 -10.21 -13.01
N PRO A 171 -4.49 -10.17 -14.29
CA PRO A 171 -4.24 -8.92 -15.02
C PRO A 171 -5.49 -8.09 -15.33
N ARG A 172 -6.67 -8.52 -14.85
CA ARG A 172 -7.95 -7.86 -15.08
C ARG A 172 -8.38 -6.96 -13.93
N VAL A 173 -7.68 -6.99 -12.80
CA VAL A 173 -8.07 -6.29 -11.56
C VAL A 173 -8.30 -4.81 -11.80
N TYR A 174 -7.35 -4.10 -12.42
CA TYR A 174 -7.50 -2.68 -12.73
C TYR A 174 -8.71 -2.39 -13.63
N ALA A 175 -8.84 -3.13 -14.72
CA ALA A 175 -9.94 -2.93 -15.67
C ALA A 175 -11.30 -3.20 -15.04
N GLN A 176 -11.42 -4.24 -14.20
CA GLN A 176 -12.66 -4.57 -13.51
C GLN A 176 -13.00 -3.53 -12.44
N THR A 177 -12.02 -3.05 -11.67
CA THR A 177 -12.20 -1.96 -10.67
C THR A 177 -12.68 -0.68 -11.36
N MET A 178 -12.06 -0.32 -12.50
CA MET A 178 -12.48 0.84 -13.30
C MET A 178 -13.90 0.68 -13.85
N ALA A 179 -14.25 -0.50 -14.37
CA ALA A 179 -15.59 -0.77 -14.86
C ALA A 179 -16.64 -0.66 -13.74
N GLY A 180 -16.34 -1.19 -12.55
CA GLY A 180 -17.19 -1.04 -11.36
C GLY A 180 -17.38 0.42 -10.97
N ALA A 181 -16.30 1.20 -10.93
CA ALA A 181 -16.37 2.63 -10.60
C ALA A 181 -17.22 3.42 -11.62
N LEU A 182 -17.01 3.19 -12.91
CA LEU A 182 -17.79 3.83 -13.98
C LEU A 182 -19.25 3.39 -13.95
N GLY A 183 -19.52 2.11 -13.67
CA GLY A 183 -20.88 1.59 -13.52
C GLY A 183 -21.64 2.21 -12.36
N LEU A 184 -20.93 2.65 -11.31
CA LEU A 184 -21.48 3.40 -10.18
C LEU A 184 -21.58 4.92 -10.45
N GLY A 185 -21.18 5.38 -11.64
CA GLY A 185 -21.20 6.80 -12.01
C GLY A 185 -20.13 7.64 -11.31
N LEU A 186 -19.06 7.03 -10.79
CA LEU A 186 -18.00 7.72 -10.06
C LEU A 186 -17.06 8.47 -11.02
N ARG A 187 -16.64 9.65 -10.58
CA ARG A 187 -15.55 10.39 -11.21
C ARG A 187 -14.23 9.82 -10.72
N VAL A 188 -13.42 9.29 -11.62
CA VAL A 188 -12.15 8.62 -11.31
C VAL A 188 -10.97 9.45 -11.79
N HIS A 189 -9.97 9.65 -10.93
CA HIS A 189 -8.66 10.18 -11.30
C HIS A 189 -7.66 9.02 -11.39
N ALA A 190 -7.01 8.87 -12.55
CA ALA A 190 -5.93 7.91 -12.73
C ALA A 190 -4.58 8.57 -12.40
N VAL A 191 -3.88 8.01 -11.43
CA VAL A 191 -2.48 8.33 -11.11
C VAL A 191 -1.59 7.60 -12.11
N HIS A 192 -0.33 8.04 -12.27
CA HIS A 192 0.58 7.34 -13.18
C HIS A 192 0.83 5.89 -12.79
N GLU A 193 1.15 5.07 -13.79
CA GLU A 193 1.46 3.65 -13.63
C GLU A 193 2.73 3.42 -12.80
N TRP A 194 2.74 2.32 -12.01
CA TRP A 194 3.89 1.87 -11.23
C TRP A 194 4.08 0.35 -11.40
N TYR A 195 4.91 -0.28 -10.56
CA TYR A 195 5.11 -1.73 -10.58
C TYR A 195 5.25 -2.29 -9.17
N ASP A 196 4.81 -3.51 -9.01
CA ASP A 196 5.03 -4.35 -7.82
C ASP A 196 6.29 -5.21 -8.03
N VAL A 197 6.94 -5.58 -6.96
CA VAL A 197 8.09 -6.49 -7.00
C VAL A 197 7.64 -7.87 -6.57
N ASP A 198 7.19 -8.68 -7.52
CA ASP A 198 6.60 -10.00 -7.25
C ASP A 198 7.39 -11.18 -7.84
N GLU A 199 8.07 -10.98 -8.95
CA GLU A 199 8.76 -12.02 -9.71
C GLU A 199 10.24 -11.66 -9.95
N PRO A 200 11.10 -12.62 -10.31
CA PRO A 200 12.53 -12.36 -10.52
C PRO A 200 12.86 -11.20 -11.47
N PRO A 201 12.13 -10.97 -12.59
CA PRO A 201 12.37 -9.80 -13.44
C PRO A 201 12.13 -8.47 -12.73
N ASP A 202 11.14 -8.40 -11.81
CA ASP A 202 10.86 -7.19 -11.03
C ASP A 202 11.97 -6.90 -10.04
N LEU A 203 12.57 -7.95 -9.46
CA LEU A 203 13.72 -7.83 -8.57
C LEU A 203 14.93 -7.25 -9.30
N GLU A 204 15.19 -7.66 -10.54
CA GLU A 204 16.26 -7.10 -11.36
C GLU A 204 15.97 -5.63 -11.73
N ARG A 205 14.72 -5.31 -12.07
CA ARG A 205 14.27 -3.93 -12.27
C ARG A 205 14.51 -3.08 -11.02
N LEU A 206 14.08 -3.57 -9.85
CA LEU A 206 14.29 -2.90 -8.56
C LEU A 206 15.76 -2.59 -8.30
N ARG A 207 16.66 -3.57 -8.54
CA ARG A 207 18.11 -3.38 -8.41
C ARG A 207 18.60 -2.27 -9.33
N GLY A 208 18.18 -2.28 -10.58
CA GLY A 208 18.52 -1.24 -11.56
C GLY A 208 18.04 0.14 -11.15
N ASP A 209 16.78 0.26 -10.71
CA ASP A 209 16.18 1.52 -10.26
C ASP A 209 16.94 2.09 -9.05
N LEU A 210 17.25 1.23 -8.08
CA LEU A 210 17.96 1.63 -6.87
C LEU A 210 19.39 2.16 -7.13
N LEU A 211 20.03 1.77 -8.23
CA LEU A 211 21.34 2.34 -8.61
C LEU A 211 21.22 3.82 -9.02
N SER A 212 20.07 4.21 -9.59
CA SER A 212 19.83 5.58 -10.06
C SER A 212 19.14 6.48 -9.04
N LEU A 213 18.48 5.89 -8.03
CA LEU A 213 17.73 6.62 -7.00
C LEU A 213 18.63 7.03 -5.83
N PRO A 214 18.35 8.16 -5.16
CA PRO A 214 19.05 8.58 -3.95
C PRO A 214 19.13 7.48 -2.90
N SER A 215 20.22 7.41 -2.15
CA SER A 215 20.45 6.38 -1.10
C SER A 215 19.39 6.37 0.01
N GLY A 216 18.68 7.49 0.22
CA GLY A 216 17.58 7.58 1.17
C GLY A 216 16.26 6.94 0.68
N VAL A 217 16.19 6.50 -0.58
CA VAL A 217 15.02 5.77 -1.10
C VAL A 217 15.19 4.29 -0.81
N ALA A 218 14.18 3.69 -0.20
CA ALA A 218 14.11 2.28 0.16
C ALA A 218 15.32 1.77 0.97
N PRO A 219 15.68 2.43 2.09
CA PRO A 219 16.90 2.08 2.84
C PRO A 219 16.88 0.66 3.42
N ASN A 220 15.73 0.18 3.90
CA ASN A 220 15.61 -1.17 4.44
C ASN A 220 15.70 -2.23 3.34
N THR A 221 15.11 -1.96 2.17
CA THR A 221 15.21 -2.80 0.99
C THR A 221 16.66 -2.91 0.50
N ARG A 222 17.39 -1.79 0.46
CA ARG A 222 18.81 -1.78 0.09
C ARG A 222 19.63 -2.68 1.03
N VAL A 223 19.43 -2.57 2.34
CA VAL A 223 20.11 -3.41 3.32
C VAL A 223 19.82 -4.90 3.08
N ALA A 224 18.57 -5.25 2.76
CA ALA A 224 18.23 -6.64 2.45
C ALA A 224 18.92 -7.12 1.16
N LEU A 225 18.93 -6.31 0.11
CA LEU A 225 19.59 -6.63 -1.16
C LEU A 225 21.11 -6.77 -1.01
N ASP A 226 21.75 -5.95 -0.19
CA ASP A 226 23.21 -6.05 0.10
C ASP A 226 23.53 -7.38 0.76
N ARG A 227 22.71 -7.86 1.71
CA ARG A 227 22.88 -9.19 2.34
C ARG A 227 22.79 -10.33 1.32
N LEU A 228 21.82 -10.26 0.40
CA LEU A 228 21.67 -11.27 -0.66
C LEU A 228 22.92 -11.35 -1.53
N SER A 229 23.51 -10.20 -1.86
CA SER A 229 24.74 -10.14 -2.67
C SER A 229 25.95 -10.77 -1.96
N MET A 230 26.03 -10.63 -0.64
CA MET A 230 27.11 -11.23 0.17
C MET A 230 26.98 -12.75 0.26
N THR A 231 25.77 -13.28 0.33
CA THR A 231 25.51 -14.73 0.40
C THR A 231 25.87 -15.42 -0.91
N ALA A 232 25.57 -14.77 -2.06
CA ALA A 232 25.87 -15.30 -3.40
C ALA A 232 27.38 -15.40 -3.71
N VAL A 233 28.25 -14.63 -3.05
CA VAL A 233 29.74 -14.65 -3.26
C VAL A 233 30.41 -15.74 -2.40
N SER A 234 29.67 -16.31 -1.44
CA SER A 234 30.21 -17.29 -0.48
C SER A 234 29.98 -18.75 -0.88
N HIS A 235 29.41 -19.01 -2.06
CA HIS A 235 29.16 -20.32 -2.67
C HIS A 235 29.82 -20.41 -4.04
#